data_e5fec0f53336527ea7a586f09650dae2
#
_entry.id   e5fec0f53336527ea7a586f09650dae2
#
_cell.length_a   1.000
_cell.length_b   1.000
_cell.length_c   1.000
_cell.angle_alpha   90.00
_cell.angle_beta   90.00
_cell.angle_gamma   90.00
#
_symmetry.space_group_name_H-M   'P 1'
#
loop_
_entity.id
_entity.type
_entity.pdbx_description
1 polymer ?
#
loop_
_entity_poly.entity_id
_entity_poly.type
_entity_poly.pdbx_seq_one_letter_code
_entity_poly.pdbx_strand_id
1 'polypeptide(L)'
;MAKDKELVKIGLALHHKAPEENLKGFKQIITDLAYCNEFTWFCLPIIQKWEGGNDLIFEIAKHVYGWGRVHACEFLEPETREIRQWFLTEGVDNGVMPPYTALEAWNKSDAASLLDCRLTQKDFTCISRILAALLDEGPCRGISLVEDPEIAIRKYLNQAQNFKLSPDDYEVIKTIEARWDRDELIARLCENLIYR
;
A
#
# COMPACT_ATOMS: atom_id res chain seq x y z
N MET A 1 -7.67 0.17 35.08
CA MET A 1 -7.80 0.18 33.61
C MET A 1 -8.37 1.53 33.18
N ALA A 2 -7.67 2.30 32.37
CA ALA A 2 -8.17 3.60 31.92
C ALA A 2 -9.49 3.38 31.15
N LYS A 3 -10.57 3.99 31.63
CA LYS A 3 -11.89 3.93 30.99
C LYS A 3 -12.00 4.96 29.85
N ASP A 4 -11.01 5.84 29.75
CA ASP A 4 -10.99 6.93 28.80
C ASP A 4 -9.93 6.68 27.74
N LYS A 5 -10.38 6.42 26.51
CA LYS A 5 -9.53 6.15 25.36
C LYS A 5 -8.60 7.31 25.03
N GLU A 6 -9.05 8.55 25.25
CA GLU A 6 -8.25 9.74 24.97
C GLU A 6 -7.06 9.88 25.92
N LEU A 7 -7.21 9.48 27.17
CA LEU A 7 -6.08 9.44 28.11
C LEU A 7 -5.03 8.40 27.70
N VAL A 8 -5.47 7.25 27.14
CA VAL A 8 -4.55 6.24 26.59
C VAL A 8 -3.79 6.81 25.38
N LYS A 9 -4.47 7.46 24.44
CA LYS A 9 -3.85 8.12 23.28
C LYS A 9 -2.83 9.17 23.70
N ILE A 10 -3.17 10.02 24.66
CA ILE A 10 -2.25 11.03 25.21
C ILE A 10 -1.03 10.35 25.84
N GLY A 11 -1.22 9.30 26.62
CA GLY A 11 -0.13 8.51 27.19
C GLY A 11 0.81 7.96 26.12
N LEU A 12 0.28 7.33 25.06
CA LEU A 12 1.05 6.81 23.93
C LEU A 12 1.80 7.92 23.19
N ALA A 13 1.15 9.06 22.91
CA ALA A 13 1.76 10.21 22.24
C ALA A 13 2.93 10.79 23.05
N LEU A 14 2.83 10.86 24.38
CA LEU A 14 3.92 11.28 25.26
C LEU A 14 5.09 10.28 25.24
N HIS A 15 4.78 8.98 25.19
CA HIS A 15 5.77 7.93 25.15
C HIS A 15 6.52 7.83 23.82
N HIS A 16 5.97 8.37 22.74
CA HIS A 16 6.66 8.44 21.45
C HIS A 16 8.05 9.11 21.53
N LYS A 17 8.24 10.06 22.46
CA LYS A 17 9.53 10.76 22.67
C LYS A 17 10.43 10.09 23.72
N ALA A 18 9.92 9.07 24.41
CA ALA A 18 10.68 8.41 25.47
C ALA A 18 11.74 7.45 24.88
N PRO A 19 12.93 7.33 25.53
CA PRO A 19 13.91 6.29 25.21
C PRO A 19 13.31 4.89 25.40
N GLU A 20 13.71 3.94 24.55
CA GLU A 20 13.22 2.55 24.61
C GLU A 20 13.38 1.89 26.00
N GLU A 21 14.48 2.20 26.68
CA GLU A 21 14.80 1.69 28.03
C GLU A 21 13.70 2.01 29.04
N ASN A 22 13.07 3.18 28.93
CA ASN A 22 11.98 3.60 29.81
C ASN A 22 10.66 2.90 29.48
N LEU A 23 10.57 2.25 28.32
CA LEU A 23 9.36 1.59 27.82
C LEU A 23 9.37 0.07 28.01
N LYS A 24 10.46 -0.51 28.53
CA LYS A 24 10.60 -1.98 28.70
C LYS A 24 9.42 -2.60 29.46
N GLY A 25 8.92 -1.95 30.51
CA GLY A 25 7.76 -2.40 31.27
C GLY A 25 6.40 -2.26 30.56
N PHE A 26 6.34 -1.52 29.44
CA PHE A 26 5.12 -1.23 28.68
C PHE A 26 5.09 -1.89 27.31
N LYS A 27 6.16 -2.57 26.87
CA LYS A 27 6.25 -3.17 25.53
C LYS A 27 5.03 -4.04 25.21
N GLN A 28 4.66 -4.95 26.11
CA GLN A 28 3.51 -5.83 25.89
C GLN A 28 2.21 -5.05 25.74
N ILE A 29 1.96 -4.07 26.61
CA ILE A 29 0.73 -3.25 26.54
C ILE A 29 0.69 -2.44 25.25
N ILE A 30 1.80 -1.86 24.82
CA ILE A 30 1.90 -1.10 23.56
C ILE A 30 1.66 -2.03 22.38
N THR A 31 2.22 -3.24 22.39
CA THR A 31 1.99 -4.26 21.36
C THR A 31 0.53 -4.65 21.31
N ASP A 32 -0.11 -4.97 22.43
CA ASP A 32 -1.51 -5.36 22.49
C ASP A 32 -2.44 -4.23 21.97
N LEU A 33 -2.14 -2.98 22.33
CA LEU A 33 -2.88 -1.82 21.86
C LEU A 33 -2.69 -1.59 20.35
N ALA A 34 -1.54 -1.92 19.79
CA ALA A 34 -1.24 -1.75 18.37
C ALA A 34 -2.15 -2.61 17.47
N TYR A 35 -2.68 -3.73 17.98
CA TYR A 35 -3.68 -4.54 17.28
C TYR A 35 -5.11 -3.98 17.35
N CYS A 36 -5.32 -2.87 18.05
CA CYS A 36 -6.61 -2.20 18.12
C CYS A 36 -6.59 -0.97 17.22
N ASN A 37 -7.39 -0.93 16.15
CA ASN A 37 -7.45 0.16 15.17
C ASN A 37 -7.45 1.57 15.77
N GLU A 38 -8.09 1.74 16.92
CA GLU A 38 -8.17 3.00 17.66
C GLU A 38 -6.81 3.52 18.12
N PHE A 39 -5.85 2.61 18.41
CA PHE A 39 -4.56 2.94 19.02
C PHE A 39 -3.37 2.65 18.10
N THR A 40 -3.56 1.91 17.02
CA THR A 40 -2.49 1.48 16.10
C THR A 40 -1.59 2.65 15.72
N TRP A 41 -2.17 3.74 15.23
CA TRP A 41 -1.41 4.93 14.80
C TRP A 41 -0.50 5.51 15.90
N PHE A 42 -0.94 5.49 17.16
CA PHE A 42 -0.15 6.00 18.29
C PHE A 42 0.96 5.03 18.72
N CYS A 43 0.79 3.74 18.48
CA CYS A 43 1.76 2.71 18.85
C CYS A 43 2.88 2.55 17.81
N LEU A 44 2.58 2.66 16.51
CA LEU A 44 3.52 2.42 15.42
C LEU A 44 4.82 3.25 15.51
N PRO A 45 4.80 4.58 15.78
CA PRO A 45 6.02 5.36 15.89
C PRO A 45 6.86 5.02 17.14
N ILE A 46 6.28 4.34 18.12
CA ILE A 46 7.01 3.81 19.27
C ILE A 46 7.67 2.50 18.88
N ILE A 47 6.90 1.59 18.27
CA ILE A 47 7.35 0.25 17.86
C ILE A 47 8.46 0.35 16.80
N GLN A 48 8.37 1.30 15.86
CA GLN A 48 9.36 1.49 14.81
C GLN A 48 10.78 1.71 15.33
N LYS A 49 10.93 2.21 16.56
CA LYS A 49 12.25 2.44 17.19
C LYS A 49 12.82 1.20 17.88
N TRP A 50 12.04 0.15 18.02
CA TRP A 50 12.50 -1.06 18.72
C TRP A 50 13.35 -1.93 17.81
N GLU A 51 14.27 -2.67 18.41
CA GLU A 51 14.92 -3.77 17.73
C GLU A 51 13.85 -4.79 17.28
N GLY A 52 13.84 -5.14 15.98
CA GLY A 52 12.78 -5.97 15.38
C GLY A 52 11.42 -5.25 15.24
N GLY A 53 11.39 -3.91 15.37
CA GLY A 53 10.16 -3.12 15.28
C GLY A 53 9.47 -3.25 13.93
N ASN A 54 10.22 -3.32 12.83
CA ASN A 54 9.67 -3.48 11.48
C ASN A 54 8.96 -4.84 11.31
N ASP A 55 9.53 -5.92 11.84
CA ASP A 55 8.89 -7.26 11.82
C ASP A 55 7.59 -7.25 12.61
N LEU A 56 7.56 -6.58 13.77
CA LEU A 56 6.34 -6.45 14.56
C LEU A 56 5.29 -5.59 13.84
N ILE A 57 5.69 -4.51 13.17
CA ILE A 57 4.79 -3.70 12.35
C ILE A 57 4.21 -4.55 11.22
N PHE A 58 5.00 -5.42 10.61
CA PHE A 58 4.54 -6.35 9.60
C PHE A 58 3.47 -7.32 10.14
N GLU A 59 3.70 -7.90 11.33
CA GLU A 59 2.70 -8.75 11.98
C GLU A 59 1.41 -7.97 12.29
N ILE A 60 1.51 -6.73 12.78
CA ILE A 60 0.36 -5.88 13.02
C ILE A 60 -0.38 -5.61 11.71
N ALA A 61 0.31 -5.23 10.63
CA ALA A 61 -0.28 -4.94 9.32
C ALA A 61 -1.09 -6.11 8.75
N LYS A 62 -0.66 -7.35 8.99
CA LYS A 62 -1.38 -8.56 8.57
C LYS A 62 -2.68 -8.79 9.35
N HIS A 63 -2.79 -8.29 10.58
CA HIS A 63 -3.89 -8.62 11.48
C HIS A 63 -4.89 -7.48 11.70
N VAL A 64 -4.51 -6.22 11.44
CA VAL A 64 -5.41 -5.08 11.58
C VAL A 64 -6.08 -4.76 10.25
N TYR A 65 -7.29 -4.20 10.33
CA TYR A 65 -8.03 -3.67 9.18
C TYR A 65 -8.46 -2.23 9.46
N GLY A 66 -9.03 -1.58 8.46
CA GLY A 66 -9.45 -0.19 8.59
C GLY A 66 -8.26 0.76 8.69
N TRP A 67 -8.43 1.83 9.41
CA TRP A 67 -7.40 2.86 9.57
C TRP A 67 -6.11 2.34 10.21
N GLY A 68 -6.20 1.33 11.09
CA GLY A 68 -5.01 0.70 11.65
C GLY A 68 -4.12 0.11 10.56
N ARG A 69 -4.70 -0.57 9.55
CA ARG A 69 -3.94 -1.12 8.43
C ARG A 69 -3.39 -0.03 7.52
N VAL A 70 -4.16 1.02 7.25
CA VAL A 70 -3.67 2.18 6.47
C VAL A 70 -2.40 2.72 7.11
N HIS A 71 -2.44 3.00 8.40
CA HIS A 71 -1.27 3.52 9.10
C HIS A 71 -0.12 2.51 9.20
N ALA A 72 -0.42 1.22 9.40
CA ALA A 72 0.63 0.19 9.40
C ALA A 72 1.37 0.14 8.06
N CYS A 73 0.67 0.28 6.92
CA CYS A 73 1.29 0.39 5.61
C CYS A 73 2.22 1.60 5.47
N GLU A 74 1.90 2.72 6.11
CA GLU A 74 2.75 3.92 6.10
C GLU A 74 4.08 3.68 6.83
N PHE A 75 4.05 3.00 7.99
CA PHE A 75 5.21 2.78 8.86
C PHE A 75 6.04 1.54 8.50
N LEU A 76 5.46 0.55 7.82
CA LEU A 76 6.13 -0.70 7.45
C LEU A 76 7.15 -0.45 6.33
N GLU A 77 8.42 -0.78 6.56
CA GLU A 77 9.47 -0.65 5.56
C GLU A 77 9.66 -1.96 4.76
N PRO A 78 9.91 -1.89 3.43
CA PRO A 78 10.00 -3.06 2.55
C PRO A 78 11.37 -3.75 2.63
N GLU A 79 11.85 -4.06 3.84
CA GLU A 79 13.19 -4.59 4.09
C GLU A 79 13.39 -6.00 3.52
N THR A 80 12.34 -6.82 3.56
CA THR A 80 12.42 -8.22 3.11
C THR A 80 11.62 -8.47 1.83
N ARG A 81 11.96 -9.54 1.12
CA ARG A 81 11.17 -9.99 -0.04
C ARG A 81 9.74 -10.35 0.35
N GLU A 82 9.53 -10.89 1.55
CA GLU A 82 8.21 -11.26 2.06
C GLU A 82 7.33 -10.02 2.22
N ILE A 83 7.85 -8.96 2.82
CA ILE A 83 7.13 -7.69 3.00
C ILE A 83 6.78 -7.07 1.64
N ARG A 84 7.73 -7.05 0.68
CA ARG A 84 7.45 -6.55 -0.68
C ARG A 84 6.36 -7.35 -1.38
N GLN A 85 6.42 -8.67 -1.28
CA GLN A 85 5.40 -9.55 -1.85
C GLN A 85 4.03 -9.33 -1.19
N TRP A 86 4.00 -9.10 0.12
CA TRP A 86 2.77 -8.77 0.84
C TRP A 86 2.19 -7.44 0.36
N PHE A 87 3.00 -6.39 0.19
CA PHE A 87 2.52 -5.14 -0.39
C PHE A 87 1.94 -5.34 -1.79
N LEU A 88 2.55 -6.17 -2.63
CA LEU A 88 2.04 -6.49 -3.96
C LEU A 88 0.66 -7.17 -3.91
N THR A 89 0.47 -8.11 -2.99
CA THR A 89 -0.74 -8.96 -2.95
C THR A 89 -1.85 -8.42 -2.08
N GLU A 90 -1.52 -7.80 -0.96
CA GLU A 90 -2.43 -7.40 0.12
C GLU A 90 -2.44 -5.90 0.42
N GLY A 91 -1.47 -5.15 -0.13
CA GLY A 91 -1.21 -3.76 0.25
C GLY A 91 -2.39 -2.82 0.05
N VAL A 92 -3.25 -3.07 -0.95
CA VAL A 92 -4.45 -2.25 -1.22
C VAL A 92 -5.71 -2.73 -0.49
N ASP A 93 -5.65 -3.88 0.18
CA ASP A 93 -6.79 -4.45 0.91
C ASP A 93 -6.78 -3.98 2.37
N ASN A 94 -7.20 -2.75 2.61
CA ASN A 94 -7.15 -2.12 3.92
C ASN A 94 -8.49 -2.05 4.67
N GLY A 95 -9.61 -2.40 4.02
CA GLY A 95 -10.95 -2.39 4.62
C GLY A 95 -11.56 -0.99 4.80
N VAL A 96 -10.91 0.07 4.28
CA VAL A 96 -11.48 1.42 4.15
C VAL A 96 -11.74 1.70 2.69
N MET A 97 -10.71 2.04 1.95
CA MET A 97 -10.71 2.24 0.50
C MET A 97 -9.32 1.93 -0.06
N PRO A 98 -9.19 1.13 -1.14
CA PRO A 98 -7.91 0.78 -1.75
C PRO A 98 -6.97 1.97 -2.02
N PRO A 99 -7.46 3.16 -2.50
CA PRO A 99 -6.61 4.31 -2.73
C PRO A 99 -5.79 4.81 -1.54
N TYR A 100 -6.23 4.58 -0.29
CA TYR A 100 -5.49 5.05 0.89
C TYR A 100 -4.10 4.42 1.04
N THR A 101 -3.89 3.21 0.51
CA THR A 101 -2.61 2.49 0.61
C THR A 101 -1.99 2.19 -0.75
N ALA A 102 -2.61 2.65 -1.85
CA ALA A 102 -2.18 2.31 -3.21
C ALA A 102 -0.77 2.80 -3.54
N LEU A 103 -0.41 4.02 -3.13
CA LEU A 103 0.93 4.58 -3.36
C LEU A 103 1.99 3.84 -2.55
N GLU A 104 1.68 3.49 -1.30
CA GLU A 104 2.55 2.66 -0.45
C GLU A 104 2.74 1.26 -1.06
N ALA A 105 1.64 0.64 -1.50
CA ALA A 105 1.68 -0.68 -2.15
C ALA A 105 2.53 -0.65 -3.44
N TRP A 106 2.36 0.36 -4.28
CA TRP A 106 3.15 0.55 -5.50
C TRP A 106 4.65 0.69 -5.20
N ASN A 107 5.01 1.63 -4.34
CA ASN A 107 6.40 1.94 -4.04
C ASN A 107 7.08 0.82 -3.26
N LYS A 108 6.42 0.28 -2.23
CA LYS A 108 7.02 -0.71 -1.31
C LYS A 108 7.03 -2.13 -1.89
N SER A 109 6.21 -2.43 -2.89
CA SER A 109 6.32 -3.68 -3.67
C SER A 109 7.35 -3.59 -4.79
N ASP A 110 7.85 -2.40 -5.11
CA ASP A 110 8.68 -2.12 -6.29
C ASP A 110 7.98 -2.48 -7.61
N ALA A 111 6.67 -2.16 -7.70
CA ALA A 111 5.81 -2.51 -8.82
C ALA A 111 6.34 -1.99 -10.16
N ALA A 112 6.96 -0.80 -10.17
CA ALA A 112 7.55 -0.21 -11.37
C ALA A 112 8.67 -1.08 -11.95
N SER A 113 9.57 -1.59 -11.11
CA SER A 113 10.65 -2.50 -11.53
C SER A 113 10.14 -3.88 -11.91
N LEU A 114 9.07 -4.37 -11.26
CA LEU A 114 8.45 -5.65 -11.62
C LEU A 114 7.91 -5.63 -13.06
N LEU A 115 7.43 -4.50 -13.55
CA LEU A 115 6.95 -4.34 -14.93
C LEU A 115 8.06 -4.51 -16.00
N ASP A 116 9.33 -4.42 -15.62
CA ASP A 116 10.47 -4.72 -16.50
C ASP A 116 10.85 -6.21 -16.50
N CYS A 117 10.25 -7.00 -15.61
CA CYS A 117 10.53 -8.41 -15.44
C CYS A 117 9.48 -9.30 -16.12
N ARG A 118 9.78 -10.60 -16.20
CA ARG A 118 8.78 -11.59 -16.59
C ARG A 118 7.79 -11.81 -15.44
N LEU A 119 6.57 -11.31 -15.60
CA LEU A 119 5.49 -11.47 -14.64
C LEU A 119 4.79 -12.82 -14.77
N THR A 120 4.18 -13.28 -13.68
CA THR A 120 3.13 -14.29 -13.71
C THR A 120 1.76 -13.63 -13.90
N GLN A 121 0.72 -14.40 -14.29
CA GLN A 121 -0.66 -13.89 -14.34
C GLN A 121 -1.09 -13.29 -12.97
N LYS A 122 -0.68 -13.93 -11.87
CA LYS A 122 -0.98 -13.46 -10.52
C LYS A 122 -0.34 -12.10 -10.23
N ASP A 123 0.95 -11.93 -10.56
CA ASP A 123 1.66 -10.66 -10.33
C ASP A 123 1.04 -9.54 -11.16
N PHE A 124 0.72 -9.81 -12.43
CA PHE A 124 0.03 -8.85 -13.29
C PHE A 124 -1.31 -8.41 -12.69
N THR A 125 -2.14 -9.36 -12.26
CA THR A 125 -3.44 -9.05 -11.62
C THR A 125 -3.26 -8.20 -10.35
N CYS A 126 -2.23 -8.48 -9.54
CA CYS A 126 -1.94 -7.68 -8.35
C CYS A 126 -1.53 -6.24 -8.71
N ILE A 127 -0.65 -6.06 -9.70
CA ILE A 127 -0.24 -4.75 -10.20
C ILE A 127 -1.45 -4.00 -10.77
N SER A 128 -2.32 -4.68 -11.53
CA SER A 128 -3.55 -4.10 -12.07
C SER A 128 -4.47 -3.57 -10.97
N ARG A 129 -4.64 -4.31 -9.87
CA ARG A 129 -5.42 -3.84 -8.70
C ARG A 129 -4.81 -2.61 -8.02
N ILE A 130 -3.48 -2.59 -7.85
CA ILE A 130 -2.79 -1.43 -7.29
C ILE A 130 -2.97 -0.22 -8.21
N LEU A 131 -2.81 -0.43 -9.52
CA LEU A 131 -2.95 0.63 -10.52
C LEU A 131 -4.39 1.17 -10.58
N ALA A 132 -5.41 0.30 -10.50
CA ALA A 132 -6.80 0.70 -10.38
C ALA A 132 -7.01 1.67 -9.19
N ALA A 133 -6.43 1.32 -8.04
CA ALA A 133 -6.53 2.13 -6.84
C ALA A 133 -5.74 3.46 -6.95
N LEU A 134 -4.59 3.47 -7.64
CA LEU A 134 -3.82 4.68 -7.91
C LEU A 134 -4.54 5.65 -8.86
N LEU A 135 -5.32 5.13 -9.80
CA LEU A 135 -6.08 5.94 -10.76
C LEU A 135 -7.30 6.62 -10.12
N ASP A 136 -7.78 6.13 -8.99
CA ASP A 136 -8.86 6.72 -8.19
C ASP A 136 -8.29 7.80 -7.25
N GLU A 137 -7.86 8.91 -7.84
CA GLU A 137 -7.31 10.08 -7.15
C GLU A 137 -8.41 10.99 -6.60
N GLY A 138 -9.12 10.56 -5.58
CA GLY A 138 -10.05 11.45 -4.87
C GLY A 138 -9.30 12.32 -3.84
N PRO A 139 -9.55 12.15 -2.53
CA PRO A 139 -8.77 12.83 -1.49
C PRO A 139 -7.42 12.14 -1.21
N CYS A 140 -7.09 11.06 -1.93
CA CYS A 140 -5.92 10.22 -1.71
C CYS A 140 -4.77 10.58 -2.67
N ARG A 141 -3.56 10.25 -2.26
CA ARG A 141 -2.37 10.28 -3.11
C ARG A 141 -2.45 9.14 -4.13
N GLY A 142 -2.32 9.44 -5.41
CA GLY A 142 -2.49 8.45 -6.46
C GLY A 142 -1.41 8.51 -7.52
N ILE A 143 -1.79 8.19 -8.77
CA ILE A 143 -0.87 8.01 -9.90
C ILE A 143 -0.03 9.25 -10.21
N SER A 144 -0.52 10.45 -9.92
CA SER A 144 0.21 11.70 -10.13
C SER A 144 1.47 11.85 -9.24
N LEU A 145 1.59 11.04 -8.18
CA LEU A 145 2.76 10.99 -7.29
C LEU A 145 3.66 9.78 -7.54
N VAL A 146 3.36 8.96 -8.51
CA VAL A 146 4.25 7.91 -8.99
C VAL A 146 5.37 8.57 -9.81
N GLU A 147 6.60 8.09 -9.65
CA GLU A 147 7.72 8.53 -10.48
C GLU A 147 7.50 8.11 -11.93
N ASP A 148 7.62 9.05 -12.86
CA ASP A 148 7.42 8.84 -14.30
C ASP A 148 6.13 8.04 -14.63
N PRO A 149 4.93 8.55 -14.27
CA PRO A 149 3.69 7.78 -14.37
C PRO A 149 3.38 7.33 -15.81
N GLU A 150 3.71 8.13 -16.83
CA GLU A 150 3.53 7.75 -18.24
C GLU A 150 4.39 6.54 -18.61
N ILE A 151 5.61 6.45 -18.10
CA ILE A 151 6.50 5.30 -18.33
C ILE A 151 5.91 4.05 -17.66
N ALA A 152 5.46 4.17 -16.41
CA ALA A 152 4.82 3.07 -15.69
C ALA A 152 3.56 2.57 -16.41
N ILE A 153 2.72 3.47 -16.89
CA ILE A 153 1.51 3.14 -17.67
C ILE A 153 1.85 2.42 -18.97
N ARG A 154 2.84 2.92 -19.74
CA ARG A 154 3.26 2.25 -20.98
C ARG A 154 3.79 0.84 -20.72
N LYS A 155 4.59 0.65 -19.67
CA LYS A 155 5.09 -0.68 -19.25
C LYS A 155 3.93 -1.61 -18.89
N TYR A 156 2.96 -1.14 -18.11
CA TYR A 156 1.77 -1.91 -17.75
C TYR A 156 0.98 -2.36 -18.98
N LEU A 157 0.68 -1.44 -19.91
CA LEU A 157 -0.06 -1.75 -21.14
C LEU A 157 0.70 -2.73 -22.04
N ASN A 158 2.03 -2.64 -22.12
CA ASN A 158 2.84 -3.61 -22.85
C ASN A 158 2.80 -5.00 -22.19
N GLN A 159 2.85 -5.09 -20.86
CA GLN A 159 2.69 -6.36 -20.16
C GLN A 159 1.30 -6.95 -20.36
N ALA A 160 0.24 -6.13 -20.34
CA ALA A 160 -1.15 -6.54 -20.54
C ALA A 160 -1.37 -7.35 -21.82
N GLN A 161 -0.57 -7.12 -22.86
CA GLN A 161 -0.65 -7.89 -24.11
C GLN A 161 -0.34 -9.38 -23.95
N ASN A 162 0.39 -9.75 -22.89
CA ASN A 162 0.87 -11.12 -22.64
C ASN A 162 -0.06 -11.94 -21.74
N PHE A 163 -1.12 -11.32 -21.21
CA PHE A 163 -1.99 -11.92 -20.19
C PHE A 163 -3.45 -12.02 -20.64
N LYS A 164 -4.17 -12.94 -19.99
CA LYS A 164 -5.63 -12.98 -20.10
C LYS A 164 -6.21 -11.88 -19.22
N LEU A 165 -6.82 -10.87 -19.83
CA LEU A 165 -7.41 -9.75 -19.14
C LEU A 165 -8.78 -10.12 -18.55
N SER A 166 -9.01 -9.69 -17.32
CA SER A 166 -10.29 -9.74 -16.63
C SER A 166 -11.14 -8.51 -16.96
N PRO A 167 -12.45 -8.49 -16.66
CA PRO A 167 -13.27 -7.29 -16.78
C PRO A 167 -12.68 -6.08 -16.03
N ASP A 168 -12.12 -6.30 -14.84
CA ASP A 168 -11.51 -5.25 -14.03
C ASP A 168 -10.24 -4.67 -14.71
N ASP A 169 -9.43 -5.51 -15.36
CA ASP A 169 -8.27 -5.04 -16.14
C ASP A 169 -8.71 -4.14 -17.30
N TYR A 170 -9.82 -4.48 -17.97
CA TYR A 170 -10.38 -3.62 -19.03
C TYR A 170 -10.86 -2.28 -18.50
N GLU A 171 -11.44 -2.20 -17.30
CA GLU A 171 -11.83 -0.92 -16.69
C GLU A 171 -10.60 -0.07 -16.34
N VAL A 172 -9.50 -0.68 -15.87
CA VAL A 172 -8.23 0.01 -15.69
C VAL A 172 -7.72 0.59 -17.00
N ILE A 173 -7.73 -0.19 -18.09
CA ILE A 173 -7.25 0.25 -19.41
C ILE A 173 -8.11 1.40 -19.96
N LYS A 174 -9.43 1.35 -19.82
CA LYS A 174 -10.33 2.44 -20.22
C LYS A 174 -10.10 3.71 -19.40
N THR A 175 -9.84 3.57 -18.10
CA THR A 175 -9.51 4.72 -17.24
C THR A 175 -8.19 5.36 -17.66
N ILE A 176 -7.21 4.55 -18.03
CA ILE A 176 -5.94 5.03 -18.59
C ILE A 176 -6.18 5.75 -19.92
N GLU A 177 -6.93 5.17 -20.85
CA GLU A 177 -7.26 5.76 -22.14
C GLU A 177 -7.90 7.15 -21.97
N ALA A 178 -8.88 7.25 -21.08
CA ALA A 178 -9.58 8.52 -20.83
C ALA A 178 -8.66 9.59 -20.18
N ARG A 179 -7.69 9.17 -19.37
CA ARG A 179 -6.80 10.10 -18.66
C ARG A 179 -5.62 10.58 -19.50
N TRP A 180 -5.11 9.74 -20.40
CA TRP A 180 -3.97 10.00 -21.29
C TRP A 180 -4.38 10.06 -22.77
N ASP A 181 -5.58 10.58 -23.06
CA ASP A 181 -6.15 10.72 -24.42
C ASP A 181 -5.26 11.51 -25.37
N ARG A 182 -4.40 12.39 -24.85
CA ARG A 182 -3.45 13.21 -25.62
C ARG A 182 -2.09 12.56 -25.85
N ASP A 183 -1.78 11.46 -25.19
CA ASP A 183 -0.56 10.67 -25.44
C ASP A 183 -0.87 9.63 -26.52
N GLU A 184 -0.45 9.91 -27.75
CA GLU A 184 -0.71 9.05 -28.91
C GLU A 184 -0.23 7.60 -28.72
N LEU A 185 0.87 7.39 -27.99
CA LEU A 185 1.40 6.05 -27.74
C LEU A 185 0.54 5.28 -26.74
N ILE A 186 0.15 5.92 -25.65
CA ILE A 186 -0.73 5.32 -24.64
C ILE A 186 -2.09 5.02 -25.26
N ALA A 187 -2.71 5.98 -25.96
CA ALA A 187 -3.99 5.80 -26.62
C ALA A 187 -3.97 4.59 -27.58
N ARG A 188 -2.93 4.49 -28.43
CA ARG A 188 -2.78 3.36 -29.36
C ARG A 188 -2.59 2.01 -28.63
N LEU A 189 -1.89 1.98 -27.51
CA LEU A 189 -1.73 0.75 -26.73
C LEU A 189 -3.06 0.32 -26.10
N CYS A 190 -3.85 1.27 -25.59
CA CYS A 190 -5.19 1.00 -25.06
C CYS A 190 -6.15 0.48 -26.15
N GLU A 191 -6.22 1.13 -27.30
CA GLU A 191 -7.04 0.69 -28.44
C GLU A 191 -6.73 -0.76 -28.85
N ASN A 192 -5.44 -1.11 -28.95
CA ASN A 192 -5.02 -2.47 -29.29
C ASN A 192 -5.46 -3.53 -28.27
N LEU A 193 -5.66 -3.15 -27.01
CA LEU A 193 -6.11 -4.07 -25.95
C LEU A 193 -7.64 -4.15 -25.87
N ILE A 194 -8.33 -3.05 -26.09
CA ILE A 194 -9.81 -2.95 -25.96
C ILE A 194 -10.51 -3.59 -27.17
N TYR A 195 -9.99 -3.38 -28.38
CA TYR A 195 -10.63 -3.79 -29.63
C TYR A 195 -9.99 -5.04 -30.29
N ARG A 196 -9.23 -5.79 -29.53
CA ARG A 196 -8.61 -7.06 -29.96
C ARG A 196 -9.60 -8.23 -29.79
#